data_8dd6fc8dd4420a5574f40350da4067cc
#
_entry.id   8dd6fc8dd4420a5574f40350da4067cc
#
_cell.length_a   1.000
_cell.length_b   1.000
_cell.length_c   1.000
_cell.angle_alpha   90.00
_cell.angle_beta   90.00
_cell.angle_gamma   90.00
#
_symmetry.space_group_name_H-M   'P 1'
#
loop_
_entity.id
_entity.type
_entity.pdbx_description
1 polymer ?
#
loop_
_entity_poly.entity_id
_entity_poly.type
_entity_poly.pdbx_seq_one_letter_code
_entity_poly.pdbx_strand_id
1 'polypeptide(L)'
;MDRRGFLGAVAGAAVTGMAGTARALEAPALRGAWEGALAQDVPELPGAALYARDEEKYWEELRKQFLIPADEIYLNNGTVGSSPLPVLRAVFDGYNETEKMAQSDPEDYPIWGYGAWNEFRDPLAEFIGCTRDELALVRNATEGNSYIANGLDLKVGDEVLMTDQEHPGGEQPWNLRAKRHGIVVKKVTLPKPVPDAATVLNLFNEAITPRTRVIFFSHITTVTGVVLPAKELCALARSKGILSAVDGAHVVGMMRLNVRELDCDMYTSSPHKWLQAPKGSGFLYVRDEVIDRLWNTIVTAGWDEPKLRAERFQRIGSSNVPALWGMRAALQLAGAIGMERIERRHRASADFILREMVKRGAVSWASPDAALRCAIVSVNVPPIQIAEIENWMWKTKKIRIRGGAPSKIRLSTPYYLLRKDVDRYLAAYDEYRAMKS
;
A
#
# COMPACT_ATOMS: atom_id res chain seq x y z
N MET A 1 -6.97 29.96 -40.34
CA MET A 1 -6.89 30.90 -39.19
C MET A 1 -5.42 31.18 -38.94
N ASP A 2 -5.00 32.42 -39.04
CA ASP A 2 -3.63 32.76 -38.73
C ASP A 2 -3.40 32.87 -37.21
N ARG A 3 -2.15 32.96 -36.81
CA ARG A 3 -1.73 32.96 -35.39
C ARG A 3 -2.30 34.15 -34.60
N ARG A 4 -2.69 35.24 -35.28
CA ARG A 4 -3.29 36.44 -34.65
C ARG A 4 -4.78 36.24 -34.39
N GLY A 5 -5.50 35.57 -35.27
CA GLY A 5 -6.91 35.22 -35.09
C GLY A 5 -7.12 34.22 -33.94
N PHE A 6 -6.19 33.29 -33.71
CA PHE A 6 -6.24 32.34 -32.59
C PHE A 6 -6.03 33.04 -31.23
N LEU A 7 -5.06 33.96 -31.12
CA LEU A 7 -4.79 34.68 -29.88
C LEU A 7 -5.89 35.67 -29.54
N GLY A 8 -6.58 36.28 -30.52
CA GLY A 8 -7.74 37.15 -30.29
C GLY A 8 -8.96 36.36 -29.75
N ALA A 9 -9.18 35.14 -30.22
CA ALA A 9 -10.26 34.28 -29.77
C ALA A 9 -10.04 33.74 -28.34
N VAL A 10 -8.78 33.46 -27.98
CA VAL A 10 -8.44 33.01 -26.60
C VAL A 10 -8.53 34.15 -25.59
N ALA A 11 -8.13 35.37 -25.98
CA ALA A 11 -8.28 36.55 -25.11
C ALA A 11 -9.75 36.95 -24.85
N GLY A 12 -10.62 36.79 -25.88
CA GLY A 12 -12.06 37.10 -25.74
C GLY A 12 -12.82 36.07 -24.88
N ALA A 13 -12.40 34.80 -24.89
CA ALA A 13 -13.01 33.75 -24.06
C ALA A 13 -12.55 33.81 -22.59
N ALA A 14 -11.35 34.33 -22.33
CA ALA A 14 -10.81 34.42 -20.96
C ALA A 14 -11.51 35.54 -20.13
N VAL A 15 -11.96 36.65 -20.76
CA VAL A 15 -12.54 37.76 -20.04
C VAL A 15 -14.01 37.54 -19.64
N THR A 16 -14.76 36.71 -20.40
CA THR A 16 -16.17 36.40 -20.06
C THR A 16 -16.31 35.19 -19.13
N GLY A 17 -15.28 34.33 -19.01
CA GLY A 17 -15.28 33.17 -18.11
C GLY A 17 -14.81 33.49 -16.69
N MET A 18 -14.01 34.54 -16.47
CA MET A 18 -13.42 34.82 -15.16
C MET A 18 -14.36 35.52 -14.17
N ALA A 19 -15.46 36.18 -14.63
CA ALA A 19 -16.42 36.78 -13.73
C ALA A 19 -17.34 35.80 -13.01
N GLY A 20 -17.46 34.54 -13.52
CA GLY A 20 -18.26 33.47 -12.92
C GLY A 20 -17.49 32.60 -11.92
N THR A 21 -16.15 32.49 -12.06
CA THR A 21 -15.32 31.60 -11.26
C THR A 21 -14.79 32.20 -9.97
N ALA A 22 -14.72 33.54 -9.86
CA ALA A 22 -14.33 34.21 -8.61
C ALA A 22 -15.34 34.00 -7.46
N ARG A 23 -16.60 33.71 -7.77
CA ARG A 23 -17.65 33.41 -6.75
C ARG A 23 -17.62 31.99 -6.22
N ALA A 24 -16.93 31.04 -6.90
CA ALA A 24 -16.85 29.66 -6.49
C ALA A 24 -15.77 29.39 -5.42
N LEU A 25 -14.86 30.33 -5.17
CA LEU A 25 -13.81 30.22 -4.15
C LEU A 25 -14.22 30.81 -2.78
N GLU A 26 -15.38 31.41 -2.68
CA GLU A 26 -15.95 31.86 -1.39
C GLU A 26 -16.92 30.83 -0.78
N ALA A 27 -16.67 29.52 -0.95
CA ALA A 27 -17.50 28.55 -0.25
C ALA A 27 -17.11 28.48 1.24
N PRO A 28 -17.97 28.98 2.17
CA PRO A 28 -17.71 28.94 3.61
C PRO A 28 -17.43 27.51 4.13
N ALA A 29 -17.91 26.50 3.41
CA ALA A 29 -17.71 25.10 3.74
C ALA A 29 -16.24 24.60 3.62
N LEU A 30 -15.39 25.25 2.81
CA LEU A 30 -13.98 24.86 2.71
C LEU A 30 -13.14 25.44 3.85
N ARG A 31 -13.42 26.65 4.34
CA ARG A 31 -12.73 27.25 5.48
C ARG A 31 -12.93 26.43 6.76
N GLY A 32 -14.17 26.12 7.13
CA GLY A 32 -14.46 25.39 8.36
C GLY A 32 -13.91 23.96 8.42
N ALA A 33 -13.81 23.27 7.27
CA ALA A 33 -13.25 21.91 7.22
C ALA A 33 -11.72 21.90 7.45
N TRP A 34 -10.99 22.91 6.96
CA TRP A 34 -9.55 23.02 7.16
C TRP A 34 -9.19 23.52 8.57
N GLU A 35 -9.87 24.52 9.06
CA GLU A 35 -9.68 25.06 10.41
C GLU A 35 -9.99 23.99 11.48
N GLY A 36 -11.03 23.18 11.31
CA GLY A 36 -11.39 22.11 12.24
C GLY A 36 -10.39 20.98 12.30
N ALA A 37 -9.85 20.54 11.15
CA ALA A 37 -8.88 19.43 11.09
C ALA A 37 -7.50 19.81 11.64
N LEU A 38 -7.08 21.09 11.46
CA LEU A 38 -5.78 21.60 11.93
C LEU A 38 -5.82 22.09 13.38
N ALA A 39 -7.01 22.48 13.88
CA ALA A 39 -7.19 22.95 15.25
C ALA A 39 -7.41 21.82 16.28
N GLN A 40 -7.64 20.59 15.83
CA GLN A 40 -7.79 19.47 16.76
C GLN A 40 -6.44 19.14 17.41
N ASP A 41 -6.42 19.12 18.73
CA ASP A 41 -5.28 18.56 19.45
C ASP A 41 -5.11 17.08 19.10
N VAL A 42 -3.86 16.67 18.89
CA VAL A 42 -3.54 15.24 18.70
C VAL A 42 -3.76 14.55 20.05
N PRO A 43 -4.72 13.62 20.18
CA PRO A 43 -4.93 12.94 21.44
C PRO A 43 -3.68 12.20 21.89
N GLU A 44 -3.44 12.11 23.20
CA GLU A 44 -2.37 11.28 23.73
C GLU A 44 -2.58 9.80 23.36
N LEU A 45 -1.47 9.11 23.10
CA LEU A 45 -1.53 7.65 22.88
C LEU A 45 -1.87 6.95 24.19
N PRO A 46 -2.79 5.98 24.17
CA PRO A 46 -3.09 5.20 25.35
C PRO A 46 -1.88 4.38 25.80
N GLY A 47 -1.60 4.40 27.11
CA GLY A 47 -0.44 3.72 27.69
C GLY A 47 -0.56 2.20 27.73
N ALA A 48 0.59 1.52 27.87
CA ALA A 48 0.68 0.06 27.95
C ALA A 48 -0.12 -0.54 29.10
N ALA A 49 -0.27 0.19 30.21
CA ALA A 49 -1.07 -0.25 31.37
C ALA A 49 -2.56 -0.39 31.02
N LEU A 50 -3.10 0.49 30.18
CA LEU A 50 -4.46 0.35 29.68
C LEU A 50 -4.59 -0.89 28.79
N TYR A 51 -3.62 -1.11 27.88
CA TYR A 51 -3.61 -2.29 27.02
C TYR A 51 -3.65 -3.60 27.83
N ALA A 52 -2.84 -3.69 28.89
CA ALA A 52 -2.78 -4.89 29.75
C ALA A 52 -4.07 -5.13 30.56
N ARG A 53 -4.77 -4.05 30.92
CA ARG A 53 -6.00 -4.14 31.74
C ARG A 53 -7.26 -4.34 30.89
N ASP A 54 -7.34 -3.63 29.76
CA ASP A 54 -8.51 -3.60 28.89
C ASP A 54 -8.07 -3.27 27.44
N GLU A 55 -7.85 -4.34 26.67
CA GLU A 55 -7.36 -4.21 25.30
C GLU A 55 -8.36 -3.48 24.39
N GLU A 56 -9.67 -3.76 24.51
CA GLU A 56 -10.66 -3.11 23.64
C GLU A 56 -10.76 -1.62 23.94
N LYS A 57 -10.69 -1.23 25.21
CA LYS A 57 -10.64 0.18 25.61
C LYS A 57 -9.39 0.89 25.10
N TYR A 58 -8.24 0.19 25.08
CA TYR A 58 -7.03 0.74 24.46
C TYR A 58 -7.26 1.08 22.97
N TRP A 59 -7.87 0.16 22.21
CA TRP A 59 -8.14 0.40 20.79
C TRP A 59 -9.24 1.45 20.58
N GLU A 60 -10.21 1.59 21.47
CA GLU A 60 -11.17 2.71 21.45
C GLU A 60 -10.49 4.07 21.60
N GLU A 61 -9.56 4.19 22.55
CA GLU A 61 -8.81 5.43 22.76
C GLU A 61 -7.88 5.71 21.56
N LEU A 62 -7.21 4.67 21.05
CA LEU A 62 -6.36 4.80 19.86
C LEU A 62 -7.14 5.24 18.61
N ARG A 63 -8.38 4.77 18.45
CA ARG A 63 -9.23 5.16 17.31
C ARG A 63 -9.48 6.66 17.24
N LYS A 64 -9.41 7.39 18.35
CA LYS A 64 -9.56 8.85 18.38
C LYS A 64 -8.47 9.59 17.58
N GLN A 65 -7.36 8.90 17.25
CA GLN A 65 -6.34 9.41 16.34
C GLN A 65 -6.82 9.54 14.89
N PHE A 66 -7.95 8.95 14.53
CA PHE A 66 -8.41 8.86 13.15
C PHE A 66 -9.64 9.73 12.91
N LEU A 67 -9.66 10.43 11.76
CA LEU A 67 -10.78 11.30 11.35
C LEU A 67 -11.99 10.52 10.78
N ILE A 68 -12.07 9.21 11.03
CA ILE A 68 -13.20 8.39 10.58
C ILE A 68 -14.39 8.69 11.48
N PRO A 69 -15.53 9.16 10.95
CA PRO A 69 -16.72 9.43 11.72
C PRO A 69 -17.17 8.23 12.57
N ALA A 70 -17.75 8.49 13.74
CA ALA A 70 -18.15 7.45 14.69
C ALA A 70 -19.24 6.51 14.15
N ASP A 71 -20.05 6.99 13.21
CA ASP A 71 -21.10 6.24 12.53
C ASP A 71 -20.62 5.52 11.27
N GLU A 72 -19.38 5.72 10.84
CA GLU A 72 -18.78 5.07 9.67
C GLU A 72 -17.89 3.88 10.04
N ILE A 73 -17.95 2.82 9.24
CA ILE A 73 -17.08 1.66 9.36
C ILE A 73 -16.28 1.50 8.07
N TYR A 74 -14.94 1.45 8.22
CA TYR A 74 -14.03 1.32 7.10
C TYR A 74 -13.33 -0.04 7.10
N LEU A 75 -13.82 -0.97 6.27
CA LEU A 75 -13.30 -2.33 6.08
C LEU A 75 -12.56 -2.49 4.73
N ASN A 76 -11.98 -1.40 4.23
CA ASN A 76 -11.27 -1.40 2.94
C ASN A 76 -9.84 -0.86 3.04
N ASN A 77 -9.19 -1.05 4.18
CA ASN A 77 -7.82 -0.58 4.44
C ASN A 77 -6.79 -1.14 3.43
N GLY A 78 -7.03 -2.33 2.87
CA GLY A 78 -6.19 -2.91 1.83
C GLY A 78 -6.20 -2.14 0.50
N THR A 79 -7.16 -1.26 0.25
CA THR A 79 -7.12 -0.33 -0.89
C THR A 79 -6.25 0.88 -0.55
N VAL A 80 -6.54 1.54 0.57
CA VAL A 80 -5.78 2.69 1.10
C VAL A 80 -6.11 2.84 2.59
N GLY A 81 -5.10 3.14 3.41
CA GLY A 81 -5.28 3.40 4.84
C GLY A 81 -5.76 4.82 5.12
N SER A 82 -6.37 5.03 6.29
CA SER A 82 -6.63 6.36 6.83
C SER A 82 -5.41 6.84 7.61
N SER A 83 -4.85 7.98 7.24
CA SER A 83 -3.73 8.56 7.99
C SER A 83 -4.23 9.17 9.30
N PRO A 84 -3.62 8.83 10.44
CA PRO A 84 -4.02 9.39 11.74
C PRO A 84 -3.53 10.83 11.93
N LEU A 85 -4.09 11.52 12.90
CA LEU A 85 -3.81 12.94 13.20
C LEU A 85 -2.32 13.27 13.33
N PRO A 86 -1.46 12.49 14.05
CA PRO A 86 -0.04 12.80 14.12
C PRO A 86 0.64 12.76 12.76
N VAL A 87 0.23 11.86 11.88
CA VAL A 87 0.75 11.75 10.51
C VAL A 87 0.31 12.96 9.67
N LEU A 88 -0.96 13.35 9.76
CA LEU A 88 -1.48 14.51 9.03
C LEU A 88 -0.82 15.80 9.51
N ARG A 89 -0.60 15.94 10.83
CA ARG A 89 0.10 17.08 11.42
C ARG A 89 1.54 17.17 10.91
N ALA A 90 2.27 16.04 10.90
CA ALA A 90 3.64 16.01 10.39
C ALA A 90 3.73 16.38 8.90
N VAL A 91 2.76 16.00 8.07
CA VAL A 91 2.70 16.45 6.66
C VAL A 91 2.55 17.95 6.58
N PHE A 92 1.66 18.53 7.40
CA PHE A 92 1.45 19.97 7.42
C PHE A 92 2.69 20.74 7.91
N ASP A 93 3.34 20.24 8.96
CA ASP A 93 4.61 20.78 9.44
C ASP A 93 5.70 20.71 8.37
N GLY A 94 5.75 19.60 7.62
CA GLY A 94 6.64 19.46 6.47
C GLY A 94 6.38 20.50 5.39
N TYR A 95 5.13 20.84 5.07
CA TYR A 95 4.83 21.98 4.17
C TYR A 95 5.30 23.30 4.76
N ASN A 96 5.05 23.56 6.05
CA ASN A 96 5.54 24.78 6.69
C ASN A 96 7.05 24.94 6.61
N GLU A 97 7.81 23.82 6.74
CA GLU A 97 9.26 23.85 6.62
C GLU A 97 9.71 24.04 5.17
N THR A 98 9.14 23.30 4.23
CA THR A 98 9.55 23.36 2.82
C THR A 98 9.20 24.66 2.12
N GLU A 99 8.16 25.39 2.59
CA GLU A 99 7.80 26.70 2.04
C GLU A 99 8.65 27.86 2.59
N LYS A 100 9.54 27.62 3.53
CA LYS A 100 10.55 28.59 4.00
C LYS A 100 11.74 28.70 3.06
N MET A 101 11.48 28.83 1.77
CA MET A 101 12.47 28.72 0.67
C MET A 101 13.71 29.58 0.84
N ALA A 102 13.55 30.82 1.38
CA ALA A 102 14.65 31.75 1.57
C ALA A 102 15.57 31.44 2.77
N GLN A 103 15.20 30.44 3.58
CA GLN A 103 15.96 30.03 4.77
C GLN A 103 16.74 28.72 4.55
N SER A 104 16.60 28.11 3.38
CA SER A 104 17.34 26.87 3.04
C SER A 104 18.83 27.18 2.88
N ASP A 105 19.69 26.35 3.47
CA ASP A 105 21.11 26.39 3.21
C ASP A 105 21.35 26.18 1.69
N PRO A 106 22.24 26.94 1.02
CA PRO A 106 22.54 26.74 -0.38
C PRO A 106 23.01 25.31 -0.72
N GLU A 107 23.60 24.59 0.24
CA GLU A 107 23.99 23.18 0.05
C GLU A 107 22.81 22.22 0.09
N ASP A 108 21.74 22.57 0.79
CA ASP A 108 20.51 21.76 0.89
C ASP A 108 19.47 22.11 -0.17
N TYR A 109 19.66 23.19 -0.90
CA TYR A 109 18.75 23.63 -1.93
C TYR A 109 19.07 22.95 -3.30
N PRO A 110 18.05 22.47 -4.03
CA PRO A 110 16.63 22.42 -3.72
C PRO A 110 16.26 21.16 -2.92
N ILE A 111 15.72 21.37 -1.73
CA ILE A 111 15.34 20.29 -0.78
C ILE A 111 14.27 19.33 -1.33
N TRP A 112 13.56 19.72 -2.37
CA TRP A 112 12.44 18.93 -2.90
C TRP A 112 12.80 17.89 -3.95
N GLY A 113 14.01 17.94 -4.55
CA GLY A 113 14.27 17.20 -5.79
C GLY A 113 15.36 16.15 -5.72
N TYR A 114 16.49 16.50 -5.12
CA TYR A 114 17.72 15.70 -5.23
C TYR A 114 18.34 15.36 -3.88
N GLY A 115 17.61 15.60 -2.81
CA GLY A 115 18.09 15.30 -1.46
C GLY A 115 18.27 13.81 -1.21
N ALA A 116 19.28 13.46 -0.42
CA ALA A 116 19.47 12.09 0.06
C ALA A 116 18.37 11.67 1.03
N TRP A 117 17.76 12.64 1.73
CA TRP A 117 16.64 12.46 2.69
C TRP A 117 16.91 11.37 3.72
N ASN A 118 18.14 11.36 4.25
CA ASN A 118 18.60 10.30 5.16
C ASN A 118 17.78 10.26 6.45
N GLU A 119 17.29 11.41 6.94
CA GLU A 119 16.42 11.49 8.10
C GLU A 119 15.07 10.76 7.93
N PHE A 120 14.69 10.44 6.68
CA PHE A 120 13.49 9.64 6.36
C PHE A 120 13.86 8.22 5.93
N ARG A 121 15.01 8.05 5.25
CA ARG A 121 15.48 6.72 4.79
C ARG A 121 15.97 5.87 5.95
N ASP A 122 16.73 6.42 6.90
CA ASP A 122 17.27 5.66 8.02
C ASP A 122 16.21 4.99 8.88
N PRO A 123 15.18 5.70 9.39
CA PRO A 123 14.14 5.05 10.17
C PRO A 123 13.36 3.98 9.39
N LEU A 124 13.17 4.19 8.09
CA LEU A 124 12.49 3.20 7.24
C LEU A 124 13.38 1.99 6.99
N ALA A 125 14.68 2.18 6.72
CA ALA A 125 15.64 1.11 6.53
C ALA A 125 15.76 0.23 7.79
N GLU A 126 15.85 0.85 8.96
CA GLU A 126 15.81 0.15 10.25
C GLU A 126 14.53 -0.65 10.43
N PHE A 127 13.37 -0.03 10.13
CA PHE A 127 12.05 -0.65 10.29
C PHE A 127 11.85 -1.90 9.43
N ILE A 128 12.46 -1.95 8.24
CA ILE A 128 12.35 -3.08 7.30
C ILE A 128 13.58 -3.99 7.28
N GLY A 129 14.63 -3.69 8.06
CA GLY A 129 15.80 -4.53 8.22
C GLY A 129 16.79 -4.46 7.05
N CYS A 130 17.05 -3.27 6.48
CA CYS A 130 18.08 -3.05 5.45
C CYS A 130 19.00 -1.87 5.77
N THR A 131 19.90 -1.53 4.86
CA THR A 131 20.68 -0.28 4.90
C THR A 131 19.99 0.80 4.05
N ARG A 132 20.31 2.07 4.33
CA ARG A 132 19.83 3.17 3.47
C ARG A 132 20.30 3.05 2.03
N ASP A 133 21.47 2.48 1.81
CA ASP A 133 22.07 2.36 0.47
C ASP A 133 21.29 1.37 -0.43
N GLU A 134 20.52 0.48 0.17
CA GLU A 134 19.64 -0.47 -0.50
C GLU A 134 18.22 0.07 -0.69
N LEU A 135 17.91 1.30 -0.22
CA LEU A 135 16.57 1.83 -0.11
C LEU A 135 16.38 3.11 -0.93
N ALA A 136 15.38 3.12 -1.80
CA ALA A 136 14.87 4.31 -2.48
C ALA A 136 13.45 4.64 -2.05
N LEU A 137 13.16 5.93 -1.87
CA LEU A 137 11.82 6.43 -1.61
C LEU A 137 11.08 6.61 -2.94
N VAL A 138 9.91 5.99 -3.07
CA VAL A 138 9.04 6.09 -4.24
C VAL A 138 7.62 6.47 -3.82
N ARG A 139 6.74 6.75 -4.78
CA ARG A 139 5.36 7.17 -4.47
C ARG A 139 4.44 6.02 -4.04
N ASN A 140 4.74 4.80 -4.46
CA ASN A 140 3.95 3.59 -4.17
C ASN A 140 4.63 2.34 -4.75
N ALA A 141 4.11 1.15 -4.42
CA ALA A 141 4.61 -0.11 -4.96
C ALA A 141 4.51 -0.20 -6.50
N THR A 142 3.52 0.42 -7.14
CA THR A 142 3.39 0.41 -8.62
C THR A 142 4.59 1.08 -9.29
N GLU A 143 5.07 2.18 -8.73
CA GLU A 143 6.30 2.83 -9.22
C GLU A 143 7.51 1.93 -9.01
N GLY A 144 7.69 1.37 -7.81
CA GLY A 144 8.77 0.43 -7.52
C GLY A 144 8.74 -0.81 -8.44
N ASN A 145 7.57 -1.42 -8.62
CA ASN A 145 7.38 -2.54 -9.55
C ASN A 145 7.72 -2.16 -10.99
N SER A 146 7.42 -0.91 -11.38
CA SER A 146 7.77 -0.39 -12.72
C SER A 146 9.27 -0.20 -12.89
N TYR A 147 9.99 0.26 -11.85
CA TYR A 147 11.45 0.27 -11.86
C TYR A 147 12.02 -1.13 -12.06
N ILE A 148 11.54 -2.11 -11.28
CA ILE A 148 12.01 -3.50 -11.38
C ILE A 148 11.74 -4.06 -12.77
N ALA A 149 10.51 -4.00 -13.24
CA ALA A 149 10.13 -4.62 -14.51
C ALA A 149 10.81 -3.98 -15.71
N ASN A 150 10.99 -2.64 -15.74
CA ASN A 150 11.57 -1.94 -16.86
C ASN A 150 13.09 -1.75 -16.75
N GLY A 151 13.67 -1.86 -15.54
CA GLY A 151 15.09 -1.67 -15.32
C GLY A 151 15.95 -2.94 -15.50
N LEU A 152 15.37 -4.14 -15.42
CA LEU A 152 16.14 -5.37 -15.61
C LEU A 152 16.46 -5.65 -17.09
N ASP A 153 17.71 -6.06 -17.37
CA ASP A 153 18.15 -6.46 -18.71
C ASP A 153 17.66 -7.87 -19.06
N LEU A 154 16.39 -7.99 -19.43
CA LEU A 154 15.78 -9.22 -19.91
C LEU A 154 15.75 -9.23 -21.44
N LYS A 155 16.02 -10.42 -22.01
CA LYS A 155 16.06 -10.67 -23.45
C LYS A 155 14.74 -11.25 -23.95
N VAL A 156 14.53 -11.20 -25.27
CA VAL A 156 13.42 -11.90 -25.93
C VAL A 156 13.40 -13.38 -25.51
N GLY A 157 12.26 -13.84 -25.05
CA GLY A 157 12.06 -15.22 -24.59
C GLY A 157 12.42 -15.49 -23.13
N ASP A 158 13.07 -14.55 -22.42
CA ASP A 158 13.25 -14.68 -20.97
C ASP A 158 11.89 -14.69 -20.26
N GLU A 159 11.76 -15.55 -19.25
CA GLU A 159 10.50 -15.77 -18.53
C GLU A 159 10.48 -15.05 -17.18
N VAL A 160 9.35 -14.39 -16.89
CA VAL A 160 9.00 -13.89 -15.56
C VAL A 160 7.86 -14.75 -15.03
N LEU A 161 8.11 -15.46 -13.94
CA LEU A 161 7.15 -16.35 -13.30
C LEU A 161 6.42 -15.61 -12.18
N MET A 162 5.08 -15.63 -12.17
CA MET A 162 4.25 -14.97 -11.16
C MET A 162 2.96 -15.76 -10.88
N THR A 163 2.15 -15.29 -9.92
CA THR A 163 0.83 -15.90 -9.67
C THR A 163 -0.27 -15.32 -10.56
N ASP A 164 -1.42 -15.99 -10.62
CA ASP A 164 -2.66 -15.48 -11.22
C ASP A 164 -3.41 -14.51 -10.30
N GLN A 165 -2.87 -14.21 -9.10
CA GLN A 165 -3.48 -13.35 -8.09
C GLN A 165 -2.74 -12.03 -7.87
N GLU A 166 -1.88 -11.64 -8.80
CA GLU A 166 -1.12 -10.40 -8.69
C GLU A 166 -2.03 -9.16 -8.79
N HIS A 167 -1.60 -8.10 -8.12
CA HIS A 167 -2.25 -6.80 -8.29
C HIS A 167 -1.89 -6.20 -9.66
N PRO A 168 -2.81 -5.50 -10.35
CA PRO A 168 -2.50 -4.87 -11.64
C PRO A 168 -1.25 -3.98 -11.61
N GLY A 169 -1.00 -3.25 -10.49
CA GLY A 169 0.21 -2.42 -10.32
C GLY A 169 1.52 -3.22 -10.28
N GLY A 170 1.45 -4.51 -9.96
CA GLY A 170 2.58 -5.44 -10.03
C GLY A 170 2.68 -6.14 -11.38
N GLU A 171 1.56 -6.64 -11.89
CA GLU A 171 1.51 -7.43 -13.13
C GLU A 171 1.72 -6.59 -14.41
N GLN A 172 1.05 -5.45 -14.53
CA GLN A 172 1.00 -4.70 -15.80
C GLN A 172 2.36 -4.16 -16.28
N PRO A 173 3.31 -3.77 -15.42
CA PRO A 173 4.65 -3.43 -15.89
C PRO A 173 5.33 -4.57 -16.66
N TRP A 174 5.16 -5.83 -16.22
CA TRP A 174 5.68 -7.00 -16.90
C TRP A 174 4.95 -7.30 -18.22
N ASN A 175 3.63 -7.16 -18.26
CA ASN A 175 2.84 -7.28 -19.48
C ASN A 175 3.25 -6.23 -20.54
N LEU A 176 3.56 -5.01 -20.10
CA LEU A 176 4.11 -3.98 -20.97
C LEU A 176 5.48 -4.40 -21.55
N ARG A 177 6.38 -4.94 -20.71
CA ARG A 177 7.67 -5.48 -21.13
C ARG A 177 7.51 -6.65 -22.10
N ALA A 178 6.58 -7.54 -21.87
CA ALA A 178 6.27 -8.64 -22.77
C ALA A 178 5.85 -8.13 -24.16
N LYS A 179 4.95 -7.15 -24.20
CA LYS A 179 4.49 -6.53 -25.46
C LYS A 179 5.59 -5.78 -26.21
N ARG A 180 6.46 -5.06 -25.49
CA ARG A 180 7.48 -4.18 -26.12
C ARG A 180 8.78 -4.90 -26.44
N HIS A 181 9.18 -5.87 -25.62
CA HIS A 181 10.53 -6.45 -25.63
C HIS A 181 10.53 -7.97 -25.74
N GLY A 182 9.37 -8.61 -25.90
CA GLY A 182 9.25 -10.04 -26.19
C GLY A 182 9.64 -10.97 -25.06
N ILE A 183 9.65 -10.51 -23.79
CA ILE A 183 9.74 -11.42 -22.65
C ILE A 183 8.44 -12.18 -22.49
N VAL A 184 8.45 -13.26 -21.72
CA VAL A 184 7.28 -14.13 -21.49
C VAL A 184 6.84 -14.00 -20.05
N VAL A 185 5.59 -13.59 -19.82
CA VAL A 185 4.96 -13.62 -18.50
C VAL A 185 4.26 -14.96 -18.33
N LYS A 186 4.74 -15.77 -17.38
CA LYS A 186 4.22 -17.09 -17.06
C LYS A 186 3.51 -17.05 -15.72
N LYS A 187 2.31 -17.65 -15.64
CA LYS A 187 1.52 -17.63 -14.40
C LYS A 187 1.33 -19.03 -13.84
N VAL A 188 1.47 -19.14 -12.52
CA VAL A 188 0.98 -20.28 -11.74
C VAL A 188 -0.41 -19.95 -11.20
N THR A 189 -1.33 -20.90 -11.26
CA THR A 189 -2.69 -20.73 -10.72
C THR A 189 -2.72 -21.21 -9.28
N LEU A 190 -2.98 -20.27 -8.37
CA LEU A 190 -3.15 -20.60 -6.95
C LEU A 190 -4.56 -21.11 -6.66
N PRO A 191 -4.71 -22.22 -5.91
CA PRO A 191 -6.01 -22.70 -5.48
C PRO A 191 -6.72 -21.68 -4.56
N LYS A 192 -8.03 -21.78 -4.46
CA LYS A 192 -8.87 -20.91 -3.61
C LYS A 192 -9.80 -21.78 -2.76
N PRO A 193 -9.43 -22.01 -1.49
CA PRO A 193 -8.28 -21.50 -0.73
C PRO A 193 -6.95 -22.19 -1.08
N VAL A 194 -5.83 -21.49 -0.79
CA VAL A 194 -4.48 -22.12 -0.77
C VAL A 194 -4.38 -22.99 0.49
N PRO A 195 -4.10 -24.30 0.37
CA PRO A 195 -4.13 -25.18 1.55
C PRO A 195 -2.94 -24.95 2.50
N ASP A 196 -1.74 -24.83 1.96
CA ASP A 196 -0.48 -24.73 2.70
C ASP A 196 0.65 -24.10 1.88
N ALA A 197 1.78 -23.82 2.53
CA ALA A 197 2.96 -23.24 1.89
C ALA A 197 3.62 -24.20 0.88
N ALA A 198 3.61 -25.51 1.15
CA ALA A 198 4.23 -26.51 0.27
C ALA A 198 3.55 -26.55 -1.10
N THR A 199 2.24 -26.41 -1.15
CA THR A 199 1.47 -26.28 -2.40
C THR A 199 1.98 -25.11 -3.25
N VAL A 200 2.20 -23.95 -2.64
CA VAL A 200 2.71 -22.76 -3.36
C VAL A 200 4.11 -23.03 -3.92
N LEU A 201 5.00 -23.55 -3.08
CA LEU A 201 6.38 -23.85 -3.46
C LEU A 201 6.46 -24.86 -4.61
N ASN A 202 5.67 -25.93 -4.55
CA ASN A 202 5.63 -26.95 -5.60
C ASN A 202 5.15 -26.35 -6.93
N LEU A 203 4.10 -25.55 -6.93
CA LEU A 203 3.59 -24.86 -8.13
C LEU A 203 4.65 -23.99 -8.78
N PHE A 204 5.41 -23.22 -8.00
CA PHE A 204 6.50 -22.41 -8.54
C PHE A 204 7.65 -23.27 -9.04
N ASN A 205 8.09 -24.27 -8.27
CA ASN A 205 9.21 -25.13 -8.65
C ASN A 205 8.94 -25.89 -9.95
N GLU A 206 7.74 -26.43 -10.14
CA GLU A 206 7.31 -27.13 -11.36
C GLU A 206 7.21 -26.19 -12.57
N ALA A 207 6.90 -24.90 -12.33
CA ALA A 207 6.77 -23.93 -13.39
C ALA A 207 8.11 -23.33 -13.87
N ILE A 208 9.20 -23.46 -13.11
CA ILE A 208 10.53 -22.95 -13.48
C ILE A 208 11.05 -23.68 -14.71
N THR A 209 11.62 -22.92 -15.66
CA THR A 209 12.32 -23.45 -16.85
C THR A 209 13.72 -22.86 -16.96
N PRO A 210 14.58 -23.36 -17.87
CA PRO A 210 15.89 -22.75 -18.13
C PRO A 210 15.84 -21.30 -18.61
N ARG A 211 14.66 -20.79 -19.02
CA ARG A 211 14.46 -19.40 -19.43
C ARG A 211 13.96 -18.50 -18.31
N THR A 212 13.56 -19.04 -17.16
CA THR A 212 13.08 -18.25 -16.03
C THR A 212 14.21 -17.37 -15.49
N ARG A 213 14.01 -16.06 -15.43
CA ARG A 213 14.99 -15.08 -14.94
C ARG A 213 14.51 -14.34 -13.69
N VAL A 214 13.20 -14.24 -13.51
CA VAL A 214 12.60 -13.54 -12.37
C VAL A 214 11.45 -14.38 -11.83
N ILE A 215 11.39 -14.54 -10.52
CA ILE A 215 10.18 -14.89 -9.78
C ILE A 215 9.64 -13.62 -9.16
N PHE A 216 8.48 -13.16 -9.66
CA PHE A 216 7.75 -12.00 -9.15
C PHE A 216 6.50 -12.48 -8.43
N PHE A 217 6.24 -11.97 -7.23
CA PHE A 217 5.02 -12.33 -6.50
C PHE A 217 4.61 -11.27 -5.48
N SER A 218 3.30 -11.16 -5.24
CA SER A 218 2.76 -10.42 -4.10
C SER A 218 3.03 -11.18 -2.81
N HIS A 219 3.69 -10.58 -1.82
CA HIS A 219 3.90 -11.20 -0.51
C HIS A 219 2.56 -11.54 0.17
N ILE A 220 1.56 -10.66 -0.02
CA ILE A 220 0.17 -10.92 0.36
C ILE A 220 -0.71 -10.66 -0.85
N THR A 221 -1.43 -11.68 -1.32
CA THR A 221 -2.28 -11.54 -2.50
C THR A 221 -3.49 -10.65 -2.22
N THR A 222 -3.80 -9.74 -3.14
CA THR A 222 -4.98 -8.86 -2.99
C THR A 222 -6.31 -9.58 -3.21
N VAL A 223 -6.28 -10.74 -3.87
CA VAL A 223 -7.49 -11.51 -4.25
C VAL A 223 -8.01 -12.33 -3.09
N THR A 224 -7.14 -13.09 -2.43
CA THR A 224 -7.51 -14.03 -1.36
C THR A 224 -7.04 -13.59 0.02
N GLY A 225 -6.06 -12.68 0.10
CA GLY A 225 -5.43 -12.30 1.36
C GLY A 225 -4.44 -13.35 1.86
N VAL A 226 -4.00 -14.26 1.00
CA VAL A 226 -3.01 -15.28 1.38
C VAL A 226 -1.63 -14.63 1.52
N VAL A 227 -0.95 -14.90 2.63
CA VAL A 227 0.47 -14.61 2.83
C VAL A 227 1.26 -15.71 2.13
N LEU A 228 1.99 -15.37 1.07
CA LEU A 228 2.83 -16.35 0.38
C LEU A 228 4.09 -16.64 1.19
N PRO A 229 4.68 -17.85 1.09
CA PRO A 229 5.91 -18.24 1.77
C PRO A 229 7.11 -17.53 1.12
N ALA A 230 7.24 -16.21 1.41
CA ALA A 230 8.15 -15.34 0.68
C ALA A 230 9.62 -15.72 0.89
N LYS A 231 10.00 -16.13 2.09
CA LYS A 231 11.37 -16.57 2.39
C LYS A 231 11.75 -17.81 1.57
N GLU A 232 10.86 -18.78 1.53
CA GLU A 232 11.06 -20.05 0.81
C GLU A 232 11.04 -19.84 -0.71
N LEU A 233 10.19 -18.95 -1.21
CA LEU A 233 10.16 -18.55 -2.63
C LEU A 233 11.43 -17.82 -3.05
N CYS A 234 11.96 -16.92 -2.21
CA CYS A 234 13.24 -16.24 -2.45
C CYS A 234 14.40 -17.25 -2.42
N ALA A 235 14.40 -18.20 -1.46
CA ALA A 235 15.40 -19.27 -1.40
C ALA A 235 15.34 -20.18 -2.63
N LEU A 236 14.14 -20.54 -3.10
CA LEU A 236 13.94 -21.30 -4.34
C LEU A 236 14.52 -20.54 -5.54
N ALA A 237 14.21 -19.24 -5.70
CA ALA A 237 14.75 -18.42 -6.77
C ALA A 237 16.28 -18.40 -6.74
N ARG A 238 16.86 -18.12 -5.59
CA ARG A 238 18.31 -18.07 -5.38
C ARG A 238 18.99 -19.40 -5.71
N SER A 239 18.41 -20.52 -5.29
CA SER A 239 18.96 -21.87 -5.57
C SER A 239 19.05 -22.20 -7.06
N LYS A 240 18.29 -21.48 -7.89
CA LYS A 240 18.25 -21.62 -9.36
C LYS A 240 18.95 -20.48 -10.11
N GLY A 241 19.58 -19.53 -9.40
CA GLY A 241 20.18 -18.35 -10.01
C GLY A 241 19.16 -17.37 -10.63
N ILE A 242 17.92 -17.40 -10.14
CA ILE A 242 16.80 -16.58 -10.59
C ILE A 242 16.66 -15.41 -9.61
N LEU A 243 16.35 -14.19 -10.11
CA LEU A 243 16.07 -13.02 -9.26
C LEU A 243 14.68 -13.13 -8.63
N SER A 244 14.60 -12.75 -7.35
CA SER A 244 13.34 -12.60 -6.63
C SER A 244 12.91 -11.14 -6.57
N ALA A 245 11.66 -10.85 -6.97
CA ALA A 245 11.06 -9.52 -6.89
C ALA A 245 9.71 -9.61 -6.17
N VAL A 246 9.57 -8.89 -5.07
CA VAL A 246 8.43 -9.04 -4.17
C VAL A 246 7.60 -7.76 -4.10
N ASP A 247 6.31 -7.87 -4.44
CA ASP A 247 5.32 -6.82 -4.18
C ASP A 247 4.80 -6.94 -2.74
N GLY A 248 5.37 -6.15 -1.84
CA GLY A 248 4.99 -6.09 -0.43
C GLY A 248 4.00 -4.99 -0.10
N ALA A 249 3.16 -4.55 -1.06
CA ALA A 249 2.22 -3.44 -0.86
C ALA A 249 1.27 -3.61 0.33
N HIS A 250 1.06 -4.84 0.80
CA HIS A 250 0.18 -5.15 1.93
C HIS A 250 0.89 -5.50 3.24
N VAL A 251 2.24 -5.48 3.29
CA VAL A 251 2.96 -6.01 4.46
C VAL A 251 3.29 -4.95 5.49
N VAL A 252 3.92 -3.85 5.06
CA VAL A 252 4.44 -2.81 5.96
C VAL A 252 3.32 -2.15 6.75
N GLY A 253 3.38 -2.27 8.08
CA GLY A 253 2.34 -1.82 9.00
C GLY A 253 1.22 -2.82 9.26
N MET A 254 1.14 -3.94 8.51
CA MET A 254 0.22 -5.04 8.80
C MET A 254 0.89 -6.12 9.64
N MET A 255 2.10 -6.48 9.27
CA MET A 255 2.91 -7.48 9.95
C MET A 255 4.38 -7.06 9.93
N ARG A 256 5.21 -7.69 10.77
CA ARG A 256 6.64 -7.43 10.79
C ARG A 256 7.28 -7.80 9.46
N LEU A 257 8.15 -6.94 8.97
CA LEU A 257 8.97 -7.17 7.77
C LEU A 257 10.45 -7.07 8.13
N ASN A 258 11.24 -8.02 7.64
CA ASN A 258 12.68 -7.93 7.57
C ASN A 258 13.14 -8.46 6.20
N VAL A 259 13.52 -7.57 5.30
CA VAL A 259 13.87 -7.93 3.92
C VAL A 259 15.14 -8.78 3.83
N ARG A 260 16.05 -8.66 4.81
CA ARG A 260 17.24 -9.52 4.90
C ARG A 260 16.91 -10.93 5.34
N GLU A 261 15.97 -11.09 6.28
CA GLU A 261 15.47 -12.42 6.69
C GLU A 261 14.71 -13.12 5.56
N LEU A 262 14.04 -12.35 4.68
CA LEU A 262 13.40 -12.88 3.47
C LEU A 262 14.41 -13.28 2.41
N ASP A 263 15.60 -12.69 2.44
CA ASP A 263 16.68 -12.89 1.48
C ASP A 263 16.24 -12.60 0.01
N CYS A 264 15.33 -11.64 -0.17
CA CYS A 264 14.85 -11.21 -1.49
C CYS A 264 15.85 -10.27 -2.19
N ASP A 265 15.84 -10.25 -3.52
CA ASP A 265 16.70 -9.36 -4.29
C ASP A 265 16.09 -7.95 -4.43
N MET A 266 14.78 -7.88 -4.57
CA MET A 266 14.03 -6.62 -4.70
C MET A 266 12.71 -6.70 -3.96
N TYR A 267 12.32 -5.59 -3.32
CA TYR A 267 11.06 -5.49 -2.58
C TYR A 267 10.43 -4.11 -2.75
N THR A 268 9.14 -4.05 -3.00
CA THR A 268 8.41 -2.78 -3.07
C THR A 268 7.28 -2.73 -2.05
N SER A 269 6.90 -1.54 -1.59
CA SER A 269 5.74 -1.42 -0.71
C SER A 269 4.99 -0.09 -0.87
N SER A 270 3.80 -0.08 -0.29
CA SER A 270 2.89 1.08 -0.21
C SER A 270 2.51 1.37 1.24
N PRO A 271 3.39 2.01 2.04
CA PRO A 271 3.14 2.34 3.45
C PRO A 271 1.83 3.08 3.71
N HIS A 272 1.27 3.78 2.73
CA HIS A 272 -0.02 4.45 2.82
C HIS A 272 -1.23 3.51 2.96
N LYS A 273 -1.02 2.17 2.95
CA LYS A 273 -2.08 1.19 3.23
C LYS A 273 -2.11 0.87 4.73
N TRP A 274 -1.20 0.04 5.21
CA TRP A 274 -1.28 -0.56 6.54
C TRP A 274 -0.43 0.16 7.60
N LEU A 275 0.67 0.80 7.19
CA LEU A 275 1.39 1.74 8.06
C LEU A 275 0.63 3.06 8.24
N GLN A 276 -0.37 3.31 7.37
CA GLN A 276 -1.22 4.51 7.38
C GLN A 276 -0.44 5.82 7.18
N ALA A 277 0.69 5.71 6.48
CA ALA A 277 1.46 6.84 6.00
C ALA A 277 0.65 7.69 4.99
N PRO A 278 1.10 8.89 4.64
CA PRO A 278 0.41 9.72 3.66
C PRO A 278 0.28 9.04 2.29
N LYS A 279 -0.81 9.32 1.57
CA LYS A 279 -0.99 8.84 0.21
C LYS A 279 0.14 9.36 -0.68
N GLY A 280 0.69 8.49 -1.53
CA GLY A 280 1.88 8.82 -2.31
C GLY A 280 3.19 8.57 -1.57
N SER A 281 3.20 7.72 -0.53
CA SER A 281 4.41 7.19 0.10
C SER A 281 4.63 5.72 -0.25
N GLY A 282 5.84 5.38 -0.63
CA GLY A 282 6.29 4.05 -1.02
C GLY A 282 7.80 3.91 -0.88
N PHE A 283 8.28 2.68 -1.05
CA PHE A 283 9.71 2.44 -1.16
C PHE A 283 10.02 1.29 -2.14
N LEU A 284 11.25 1.33 -2.63
CA LEU A 284 11.91 0.28 -3.38
C LEU A 284 13.18 -0.13 -2.61
N TYR A 285 13.23 -1.37 -2.15
CA TYR A 285 14.45 -2.03 -1.68
C TYR A 285 15.08 -2.77 -2.85
N VAL A 286 16.38 -2.63 -3.00
CA VAL A 286 17.19 -3.41 -3.94
C VAL A 286 18.44 -3.87 -3.18
N ARG A 287 18.66 -5.18 -3.13
CA ARG A 287 19.85 -5.76 -2.52
C ARG A 287 21.12 -5.16 -3.15
N ASP A 288 22.13 -4.89 -2.38
CA ASP A 288 23.32 -4.18 -2.83
C ASP A 288 23.98 -4.81 -4.06
N GLU A 289 24.10 -6.15 -4.10
CA GLU A 289 24.69 -6.88 -5.22
C GLU A 289 23.84 -6.84 -6.51
N VAL A 290 22.58 -6.41 -6.40
CA VAL A 290 21.64 -6.36 -7.52
C VAL A 290 21.45 -4.94 -8.04
N ILE A 291 21.80 -3.91 -7.28
CA ILE A 291 21.56 -2.50 -7.62
C ILE A 291 22.09 -2.16 -9.03
N ASP A 292 23.30 -2.61 -9.37
CA ASP A 292 23.93 -2.30 -10.66
C ASP A 292 23.36 -3.09 -11.85
N ARG A 293 22.47 -4.05 -11.59
CA ARG A 293 21.69 -4.79 -12.61
C ARG A 293 20.37 -4.11 -12.93
N LEU A 294 20.01 -3.05 -12.19
CA LEU A 294 18.73 -2.35 -12.32
C LEU A 294 18.96 -0.95 -12.90
N TRP A 295 18.46 -0.72 -14.10
CA TRP A 295 18.48 0.58 -14.75
C TRP A 295 17.40 1.51 -14.24
N ASN A 296 17.72 2.81 -14.19
CA ASN A 296 16.71 3.83 -13.90
C ASN A 296 15.69 3.92 -15.04
N THR A 297 14.40 3.98 -14.71
CA THR A 297 13.31 4.20 -15.68
C THR A 297 12.90 5.67 -15.78
N ILE A 298 13.14 6.44 -14.73
CA ILE A 298 13.05 7.90 -14.74
C ILE A 298 14.48 8.40 -14.52
N VAL A 299 14.94 9.24 -15.43
CA VAL A 299 16.35 9.63 -15.52
C VAL A 299 16.49 11.14 -15.31
N THR A 300 17.35 11.53 -14.36
CA THR A 300 17.76 12.91 -14.10
C THR A 300 19.21 12.92 -13.58
N ALA A 301 19.73 14.03 -13.10
CA ALA A 301 21.11 14.15 -12.63
C ALA A 301 21.46 13.10 -11.55
N GLY A 302 22.59 12.43 -11.71
CA GLY A 302 23.09 11.41 -10.79
C GLY A 302 22.55 10.00 -11.02
N TRP A 303 21.81 9.76 -12.12
CA TRP A 303 21.30 8.42 -12.44
C TRP A 303 22.39 7.38 -12.66
N ASP A 304 23.56 7.81 -13.11
CA ASP A 304 24.76 7.01 -13.42
C ASP A 304 25.87 7.16 -12.35
N GLU A 305 25.59 7.77 -11.20
CA GLU A 305 26.54 7.93 -10.09
C GLU A 305 26.48 6.68 -9.17
N PRO A 306 27.47 5.77 -9.22
CA PRO A 306 27.42 4.51 -8.48
C PRO A 306 27.39 4.69 -6.97
N LYS A 307 27.96 5.81 -6.45
CA LYS A 307 27.99 6.08 -5.00
C LYS A 307 26.62 6.33 -4.39
N LEU A 308 25.65 6.74 -5.20
CA LEU A 308 24.27 6.96 -4.76
C LEU A 308 23.52 5.65 -4.46
N ARG A 309 24.02 4.51 -4.95
CA ARG A 309 23.41 3.21 -4.76
C ARG A 309 21.93 3.27 -5.11
N ALA A 310 21.00 2.76 -4.24
CA ALA A 310 19.56 2.80 -4.51
C ALA A 310 18.97 4.23 -4.49
N GLU A 311 19.64 5.21 -3.88
CA GLU A 311 19.18 6.61 -3.88
C GLU A 311 18.94 7.14 -5.30
N ARG A 312 19.71 6.68 -6.29
CA ARG A 312 19.53 7.11 -7.69
C ARG A 312 18.12 6.89 -8.23
N PHE A 313 17.38 5.89 -7.70
CA PHE A 313 16.00 5.60 -8.13
C PHE A 313 14.96 6.58 -7.55
N GLN A 314 15.27 7.30 -6.46
CA GLN A 314 14.39 8.32 -5.90
C GLN A 314 14.61 9.71 -6.51
N ARG A 315 15.71 9.93 -7.25
CA ARG A 315 16.03 11.21 -7.87
C ARG A 315 15.23 11.40 -9.16
N ILE A 316 13.98 11.85 -9.02
CA ILE A 316 13.02 11.98 -10.13
C ILE A 316 12.61 13.43 -10.41
N GLY A 317 13.33 14.41 -9.88
CA GLY A 317 12.96 15.82 -9.89
C GLY A 317 12.20 16.22 -8.62
N SER A 318 11.52 17.36 -8.65
CA SER A 318 10.77 17.85 -7.49
C SER A 318 9.76 16.82 -6.99
N SER A 319 9.77 16.56 -5.70
CA SER A 319 8.99 15.50 -5.06
C SER A 319 8.16 16.05 -3.89
N ASN A 320 7.17 15.31 -3.42
CA ASN A 320 6.35 15.70 -2.27
C ASN A 320 7.10 15.37 -0.96
N VAL A 321 8.14 16.13 -0.63
CA VAL A 321 8.93 15.96 0.59
C VAL A 321 8.08 16.01 1.87
N PRO A 322 7.06 16.88 2.01
CA PRO A 322 6.15 16.86 3.17
C PRO A 322 5.52 15.49 3.46
N ALA A 323 5.27 14.67 2.44
CA ALA A 323 4.76 13.31 2.65
C ALA A 323 5.77 12.40 3.38
N LEU A 324 7.09 12.68 3.27
CA LEU A 324 8.14 11.93 3.98
C LEU A 324 8.11 12.22 5.48
N TRP A 325 7.80 13.45 5.89
CA TRP A 325 7.56 13.82 7.29
C TRP A 325 6.42 12.99 7.88
N GLY A 326 5.32 12.89 7.16
CA GLY A 326 4.20 12.04 7.56
C GLY A 326 4.56 10.54 7.58
N MET A 327 5.39 10.07 6.67
CA MET A 327 5.85 8.67 6.69
C MET A 327 6.72 8.39 7.93
N ARG A 328 7.63 9.28 8.29
CA ARG A 328 8.41 9.19 9.53
C ARG A 328 7.50 9.17 10.77
N ALA A 329 6.50 10.04 10.82
CA ALA A 329 5.53 10.04 11.91
C ALA A 329 4.71 8.73 11.98
N ALA A 330 4.38 8.12 10.83
CA ALA A 330 3.70 6.83 10.80
C ALA A 330 4.58 5.69 11.33
N LEU A 331 5.88 5.69 11.01
CA LEU A 331 6.85 4.74 11.59
C LEU A 331 6.96 4.89 13.11
N GLN A 332 7.07 6.14 13.59
CA GLN A 332 7.11 6.44 15.03
C GLN A 332 5.85 5.98 15.75
N LEU A 333 4.67 6.22 15.17
CA LEU A 333 3.39 5.78 15.72
C LEU A 333 3.31 4.25 15.79
N ALA A 334 3.69 3.56 14.70
CA ALA A 334 3.70 2.09 14.68
C ALA A 334 4.68 1.51 15.71
N GLY A 335 5.85 2.14 15.88
CA GLY A 335 6.82 1.79 16.93
C GLY A 335 6.26 2.00 18.34
N ALA A 336 5.58 3.12 18.59
CA ALA A 336 4.97 3.43 19.88
C ALA A 336 3.82 2.48 20.25
N ILE A 337 2.99 2.07 19.29
CA ILE A 337 1.95 1.06 19.50
C ILE A 337 2.59 -0.33 19.67
N GLY A 338 3.61 -0.64 18.89
CA GLY A 338 4.29 -1.92 18.81
C GLY A 338 3.72 -2.83 17.71
N MET A 339 4.58 -3.24 16.76
CA MET A 339 4.18 -4.06 15.61
C MET A 339 3.53 -5.40 16.01
N GLU A 340 3.96 -6.02 17.10
CA GLU A 340 3.32 -7.25 17.60
C GLU A 340 1.85 -7.03 18.01
N ARG A 341 1.55 -5.90 18.65
CA ARG A 341 0.17 -5.56 19.05
C ARG A 341 -0.68 -5.30 17.82
N ILE A 342 -0.14 -4.55 16.85
CA ILE A 342 -0.80 -4.26 15.58
C ILE A 342 -1.11 -5.56 14.83
N GLU A 343 -0.13 -6.43 14.65
CA GLU A 343 -0.30 -7.71 13.92
C GLU A 343 -1.30 -8.62 14.63
N ARG A 344 -1.21 -8.75 15.96
CA ARG A 344 -2.16 -9.54 16.75
C ARG A 344 -3.58 -9.02 16.61
N ARG A 345 -3.80 -7.70 16.68
CA ARG A 345 -5.11 -7.07 16.47
C ARG A 345 -5.66 -7.33 15.09
N HIS A 346 -4.83 -7.17 14.05
CA HIS A 346 -5.18 -7.45 12.67
C HIS A 346 -5.66 -8.90 12.49
N ARG A 347 -4.87 -9.87 12.95
CA ARG A 347 -5.19 -11.30 12.84
C ARG A 347 -6.44 -11.67 13.64
N ALA A 348 -6.56 -11.22 14.89
CA ALA A 348 -7.70 -11.50 15.73
C ALA A 348 -9.02 -11.00 15.12
N SER A 349 -9.04 -9.77 14.61
CA SER A 349 -10.22 -9.19 13.96
C SER A 349 -10.59 -9.94 12.68
N ALA A 350 -9.59 -10.25 11.84
CA ALA A 350 -9.79 -10.98 10.59
C ALA A 350 -10.31 -12.41 10.84
N ASP A 351 -9.69 -13.14 11.74
CA ASP A 351 -10.10 -14.51 12.07
C ASP A 351 -11.49 -14.56 12.71
N PHE A 352 -11.84 -13.56 13.53
CA PHE A 352 -13.18 -13.45 14.07
C PHE A 352 -14.22 -13.25 12.96
N ILE A 353 -14.00 -12.27 12.08
CA ILE A 353 -14.90 -12.01 10.94
C ILE A 353 -15.01 -13.24 10.04
N LEU A 354 -13.90 -13.89 9.72
CA LEU A 354 -13.90 -15.08 8.87
C LEU A 354 -14.79 -16.19 9.45
N ARG A 355 -14.61 -16.50 10.73
CA ARG A 355 -15.45 -17.51 11.41
C ARG A 355 -16.92 -17.15 11.36
N GLU A 356 -17.26 -15.90 11.64
CA GLU A 356 -18.65 -15.44 11.65
C GLU A 356 -19.29 -15.42 10.26
N MET A 357 -18.53 -15.08 9.22
CA MET A 357 -19.00 -15.15 7.83
C MET A 357 -19.23 -16.60 7.37
N VAL A 358 -18.32 -17.52 7.73
CA VAL A 358 -18.48 -18.95 7.41
C VAL A 358 -19.70 -19.53 8.11
N LYS A 359 -19.96 -19.21 9.39
CA LYS A 359 -21.20 -19.60 10.10
C LYS A 359 -22.47 -19.12 9.38
N ARG A 360 -22.39 -18.02 8.64
CA ARG A 360 -23.46 -17.43 7.82
C ARG A 360 -23.53 -18.01 6.40
N GLY A 361 -22.78 -19.08 6.13
CA GLY A 361 -22.79 -19.79 4.84
C GLY A 361 -21.88 -19.20 3.76
N ALA A 362 -20.98 -18.27 4.12
CA ALA A 362 -19.98 -17.79 3.18
C ALA A 362 -18.92 -18.87 2.93
N VAL A 363 -18.47 -19.00 1.69
CA VAL A 363 -17.37 -19.90 1.31
C VAL A 363 -16.04 -19.18 1.48
N SER A 364 -15.19 -19.69 2.36
CA SER A 364 -13.86 -19.10 2.61
C SER A 364 -12.94 -19.25 1.40
N TRP A 365 -12.27 -18.14 1.03
CA TRP A 365 -11.11 -18.13 0.15
C TRP A 365 -9.79 -17.92 0.93
N ALA A 366 -9.89 -17.62 2.23
CA ALA A 366 -8.72 -17.56 3.10
C ALA A 366 -8.16 -18.96 3.37
N SER A 367 -6.85 -19.07 3.48
CA SER A 367 -6.19 -20.34 3.76
C SER A 367 -6.70 -21.00 5.05
N PRO A 368 -6.86 -22.34 5.08
CA PRO A 368 -7.08 -23.06 6.33
C PRO A 368 -5.87 -22.98 7.27
N ASP A 369 -4.65 -22.86 6.71
CA ASP A 369 -3.44 -22.61 7.50
C ASP A 369 -3.42 -21.18 8.06
N ALA A 370 -3.41 -21.08 9.40
CA ALA A 370 -3.38 -19.79 10.10
C ALA A 370 -2.12 -18.98 9.79
N ALA A 371 -0.98 -19.62 9.49
CA ALA A 371 0.26 -18.94 9.16
C ALA A 371 0.16 -18.16 7.84
N LEU A 372 -0.70 -18.63 6.92
CA LEU A 372 -0.94 -17.99 5.62
C LEU A 372 -2.09 -16.99 5.64
N ARG A 373 -2.65 -16.63 6.81
CA ARG A 373 -3.71 -15.61 6.94
C ARG A 373 -3.15 -14.29 7.44
N CYS A 374 -3.87 -13.22 7.11
CA CYS A 374 -3.54 -11.86 7.50
C CYS A 374 -4.80 -11.02 7.78
N ALA A 375 -4.67 -9.70 7.81
CA ALA A 375 -5.78 -8.76 8.00
C ALA A 375 -6.75 -8.63 6.80
N ILE A 376 -6.57 -9.42 5.76
CA ILE A 376 -7.47 -9.44 4.59
C ILE A 376 -8.28 -10.74 4.64
N VAL A 377 -9.60 -10.59 4.72
CA VAL A 377 -10.56 -11.70 4.66
C VAL A 377 -11.27 -11.68 3.32
N SER A 378 -11.14 -12.75 2.55
CA SER A 378 -11.87 -12.93 1.30
C SER A 378 -12.82 -14.12 1.42
N VAL A 379 -14.09 -13.89 1.14
CA VAL A 379 -15.13 -14.91 1.14
C VAL A 379 -16.01 -14.77 -0.11
N ASN A 380 -16.52 -15.89 -0.59
CA ASN A 380 -17.52 -15.92 -1.65
C ASN A 380 -18.90 -16.12 -1.06
N VAL A 381 -19.89 -15.34 -1.50
CA VAL A 381 -21.23 -15.25 -0.88
C VAL A 381 -22.37 -15.39 -1.90
N PRO A 382 -22.38 -16.44 -2.75
CA PRO A 382 -23.47 -16.62 -3.70
C PRO A 382 -24.81 -16.83 -2.94
N PRO A 383 -25.92 -16.33 -3.49
CA PRO A 383 -26.11 -15.66 -4.78
C PRO A 383 -25.93 -14.13 -4.73
N ILE A 384 -25.40 -13.57 -3.64
CA ILE A 384 -25.28 -12.12 -3.43
C ILE A 384 -24.37 -11.49 -4.49
N GLN A 385 -24.88 -10.46 -5.19
CA GLN A 385 -24.09 -9.66 -6.13
C GLN A 385 -23.32 -8.57 -5.41
N ILE A 386 -22.01 -8.57 -5.59
CA ILE A 386 -21.11 -7.70 -4.80
C ILE A 386 -21.40 -6.20 -4.99
N ALA A 387 -21.68 -5.74 -6.20
CA ALA A 387 -21.96 -4.33 -6.46
C ALA A 387 -23.22 -3.83 -5.74
N GLU A 388 -24.22 -4.69 -5.58
CA GLU A 388 -25.44 -4.34 -4.87
C GLU A 388 -25.21 -4.21 -3.37
N ILE A 389 -24.53 -5.19 -2.75
CA ILE A 389 -24.28 -5.17 -1.31
C ILE A 389 -23.28 -4.05 -0.92
N GLU A 390 -22.24 -3.78 -1.72
CA GLU A 390 -21.33 -2.65 -1.50
C GLU A 390 -22.08 -1.31 -1.46
N ASN A 391 -22.96 -1.10 -2.45
CA ASN A 391 -23.74 0.12 -2.56
C ASN A 391 -24.75 0.25 -1.40
N TRP A 392 -25.45 -0.84 -1.07
CA TRP A 392 -26.42 -0.86 0.03
C TRP A 392 -25.74 -0.64 1.39
N MET A 393 -24.64 -1.35 1.67
CA MET A 393 -23.85 -1.20 2.90
C MET A 393 -23.42 0.25 3.10
N TRP A 394 -22.92 0.89 2.04
CA TRP A 394 -22.48 2.27 2.12
C TRP A 394 -23.64 3.26 2.30
N LYS A 395 -24.66 3.16 1.46
CA LYS A 395 -25.77 4.14 1.46
C LYS A 395 -26.63 4.05 2.71
N THR A 396 -26.87 2.81 3.21
CA THR A 396 -27.83 2.56 4.30
C THR A 396 -27.17 2.44 5.66
N LYS A 397 -25.96 1.88 5.73
CA LYS A 397 -25.29 1.53 6.99
C LYS A 397 -23.98 2.29 7.23
N LYS A 398 -23.51 3.08 6.25
CA LYS A 398 -22.22 3.77 6.30
C LYS A 398 -21.04 2.80 6.49
N ILE A 399 -21.13 1.62 5.90
CA ILE A 399 -20.09 0.58 5.98
C ILE A 399 -19.39 0.46 4.63
N ARG A 400 -18.10 0.72 4.57
CA ARG A 400 -17.29 0.60 3.37
C ARG A 400 -16.60 -0.75 3.34
N ILE A 401 -17.02 -1.61 2.43
CA ILE A 401 -16.37 -2.88 2.09
C ILE A 401 -15.77 -2.82 0.68
N ARG A 402 -15.10 -3.85 0.26
CA ARG A 402 -14.62 -4.03 -1.12
C ARG A 402 -14.92 -5.44 -1.58
N GLY A 403 -15.20 -5.60 -2.84
CA GLY A 403 -15.44 -6.90 -3.41
C GLY A 403 -14.85 -7.09 -4.81
N GLY A 404 -15.18 -8.22 -5.39
CA GLY A 404 -14.88 -8.58 -6.77
C GLY A 404 -16.00 -9.43 -7.33
N ALA A 405 -16.28 -9.25 -8.61
CA ALA A 405 -17.36 -9.95 -9.29
C ALA A 405 -17.17 -11.49 -9.26
N PRO A 406 -18.26 -12.25 -9.25
CA PRO A 406 -19.62 -11.78 -9.06
C PRO A 406 -20.00 -11.61 -7.58
N SER A 407 -19.47 -12.43 -6.66
CA SER A 407 -19.98 -12.59 -5.29
C SER A 407 -18.86 -12.58 -4.23
N LYS A 408 -17.64 -12.10 -4.56
CA LYS A 408 -16.53 -12.05 -3.60
C LYS A 408 -16.62 -10.80 -2.73
N ILE A 409 -16.69 -10.98 -1.42
CA ILE A 409 -16.44 -9.90 -0.44
C ILE A 409 -14.98 -9.98 0.02
N ARG A 410 -14.28 -8.84 0.00
CA ARG A 410 -12.96 -8.65 0.62
C ARG A 410 -13.09 -7.62 1.74
N LEU A 411 -12.81 -8.05 2.95
CA LEU A 411 -12.75 -7.19 4.13
C LEU A 411 -11.29 -7.01 4.51
N SER A 412 -10.91 -5.79 4.80
CA SER A 412 -9.56 -5.42 5.19
C SER A 412 -9.63 -4.72 6.54
N THR A 413 -9.22 -5.42 7.61
CA THR A 413 -9.43 -5.06 9.01
C THR A 413 -8.27 -4.20 9.55
N PRO A 414 -8.41 -2.86 9.62
CA PRO A 414 -7.37 -2.04 10.24
C PRO A 414 -7.31 -2.29 11.75
N TYR A 415 -6.16 -2.01 12.38
CA TYR A 415 -6.00 -2.21 13.84
C TYR A 415 -6.93 -1.33 14.70
N TYR A 416 -7.37 -0.20 14.17
CA TYR A 416 -8.34 0.69 14.82
C TYR A 416 -9.80 0.24 14.67
N LEU A 417 -10.07 -0.89 14.00
CA LEU A 417 -11.41 -1.49 13.92
C LEU A 417 -11.82 -2.02 15.30
N LEU A 418 -13.01 -1.60 15.76
CA LEU A 418 -13.54 -2.00 17.07
C LEU A 418 -14.44 -3.22 16.95
N ARG A 419 -14.59 -3.95 18.05
CA ARG A 419 -15.49 -5.10 18.09
C ARG A 419 -16.93 -4.73 17.75
N LYS A 420 -17.43 -3.61 18.25
CA LYS A 420 -18.76 -3.09 17.94
C LYS A 420 -18.95 -2.78 16.44
N ASP A 421 -17.87 -2.38 15.73
CA ASP A 421 -17.93 -2.14 14.28
C ASP A 421 -18.11 -3.45 13.52
N VAL A 422 -17.44 -4.52 13.95
CA VAL A 422 -17.59 -5.85 13.38
C VAL A 422 -19.01 -6.38 13.63
N ASP A 423 -19.54 -6.24 14.84
CA ASP A 423 -20.90 -6.69 15.18
C ASP A 423 -21.95 -5.93 14.34
N ARG A 424 -21.77 -4.60 14.12
CA ARG A 424 -22.63 -3.83 13.22
C ARG A 424 -22.53 -4.30 11.76
N TYR A 425 -21.32 -4.62 11.28
CA TYR A 425 -21.15 -5.17 9.94
C TYR A 425 -21.88 -6.50 9.78
N LEU A 426 -21.74 -7.42 10.73
CA LEU A 426 -22.39 -8.74 10.70
C LEU A 426 -23.91 -8.62 10.76
N ALA A 427 -24.46 -7.74 11.60
CA ALA A 427 -25.90 -7.46 11.64
C ALA A 427 -26.42 -6.89 10.32
N ALA A 428 -25.68 -5.96 9.71
CA ALA A 428 -26.03 -5.41 8.41
C ALA A 428 -25.97 -6.47 7.29
N TYR A 429 -25.00 -7.38 7.36
CA TYR A 429 -24.90 -8.50 6.43
C TYR A 429 -26.12 -9.46 6.55
N ASP A 430 -26.54 -9.79 7.79
CA ASP A 430 -27.71 -10.63 8.05
C ASP A 430 -28.99 -9.96 7.55
N GLU A 431 -29.16 -8.66 7.80
CA GLU A 431 -30.30 -7.87 7.29
C GLU A 431 -30.37 -7.90 5.75
N TYR A 432 -29.23 -7.66 5.09
CA TYR A 432 -29.17 -7.70 3.63
C TYR A 432 -29.54 -9.07 3.07
N ARG A 433 -29.06 -10.14 3.69
CA ARG A 433 -29.44 -11.51 3.30
C ARG A 433 -30.93 -11.76 3.42
N ALA A 434 -31.54 -11.36 4.55
CA ALA A 434 -32.98 -11.52 4.76
C ALA A 434 -33.84 -10.76 3.74
N MET A 435 -33.34 -9.64 3.22
CA MET A 435 -34.01 -8.87 2.13
C MET A 435 -33.92 -9.56 0.78
N LYS A 436 -32.98 -10.48 0.57
CA LYS A 436 -32.71 -11.16 -0.71
C LYS A 436 -33.18 -12.62 -0.72
N SER A 437 -33.60 -13.16 0.45
CA SER A 437 -34.25 -14.47 0.61
C SER A 437 -35.70 -14.38 0.24
#